data_51132707207af2044861ecae77b3267b
#
_entry.id   51132707207af2044861ecae77b3267b
#
_cell.length_a   1.000
_cell.length_b   1.000
_cell.length_c   1.000
_cell.angle_alpha   90.00
_cell.angle_beta   90.00
_cell.angle_gamma   90.00
#
_symmetry.space_group_name_H-M   'P 1'
#
loop_
_entity.id
_entity.type
_entity.pdbx_description
1 polymer ?
#
loop_
_entity_poly.entity_id
_entity_poly.type
_entity_poly.pdbx_seq_one_letter_code
_entity_poly.pdbx_strand_id
1 'polypeptide(L)'
;HKAVEHILSTVQSGQDIALISDAGTPGISDPGYLLIRALKQAGVKVTCLPGPTAFVPALVMSGLPSDKFFFEGFLPHKKGRQTRLTEISQLPCTVIMYESPFRLQKCIEELILHCGEERLACIVREISKIHEQAVTASLSELLSQLNTAKIPQKGEIVILLGGKEKEKKVKKEHSIIV
;
A
#
# COMPACT_ATOMS: atom_id res chain seq x y z
N HIS A 1 21.38 -11.72 10.22
CA HIS A 1 21.35 -12.85 11.17
C HIS A 1 22.04 -12.50 12.50
N LYS A 2 23.31 -12.04 12.52
CA LYS A 2 24.06 -11.72 13.78
C LYS A 2 23.32 -10.76 14.73
N ALA A 3 22.66 -9.70 14.21
CA ALA A 3 21.90 -8.77 15.03
C ALA A 3 20.69 -9.44 15.71
N VAL A 4 19.98 -10.32 15.00
CA VAL A 4 18.83 -11.06 15.56
C VAL A 4 19.28 -12.00 16.66
N GLU A 5 20.39 -12.73 16.48
CA GLU A 5 20.96 -13.63 17.47
C GLU A 5 21.39 -12.86 18.73
N HIS A 6 22.05 -11.72 18.57
CA HIS A 6 22.42 -10.87 19.69
C HIS A 6 21.22 -10.37 20.49
N ILE A 7 20.19 -9.86 19.79
CA ILE A 7 18.98 -9.39 20.44
C ILE A 7 18.29 -10.53 21.18
N LEU A 8 18.21 -11.71 20.56
CA LEU A 8 17.60 -12.88 21.18
C LEU A 8 18.32 -13.28 22.48
N SER A 9 19.66 -13.33 22.47
CA SER A 9 20.44 -13.63 23.68
C SER A 9 20.26 -12.60 24.78
N THR A 10 20.12 -11.31 24.40
CA THR A 10 19.87 -10.22 25.36
C THR A 10 18.51 -10.39 26.05
N VAL A 11 17.46 -10.71 25.29
CA VAL A 11 16.12 -10.95 25.88
C VAL A 11 16.11 -12.20 26.73
N GLN A 12 16.79 -13.26 26.31
CA GLN A 12 16.89 -14.50 27.11
C GLN A 12 17.68 -14.33 28.42
N SER A 13 18.55 -13.32 28.51
CA SER A 13 19.19 -12.94 29.77
C SER A 13 18.31 -12.14 30.74
N GLY A 14 17.01 -11.92 30.35
CA GLY A 14 16.04 -11.24 31.21
C GLY A 14 15.91 -9.73 30.97
N GLN A 15 16.47 -9.20 29.89
CA GLN A 15 16.39 -7.78 29.55
C GLN A 15 15.21 -7.52 28.62
N ASP A 16 14.48 -6.43 28.86
CA ASP A 16 13.46 -5.93 27.95
C ASP A 16 14.09 -5.12 26.81
N ILE A 17 13.49 -5.23 25.61
CA ILE A 17 13.94 -4.52 24.41
C ILE A 17 12.75 -3.79 23.78
N ALA A 18 12.98 -2.56 23.33
CA ALA A 18 12.05 -1.80 22.49
C ALA A 18 12.56 -1.73 21.05
N LEU A 19 11.70 -2.14 20.10
CA LEU A 19 11.93 -1.91 18.67
C LEU A 19 11.19 -0.62 18.27
N ILE A 20 11.92 0.32 17.74
CA ILE A 20 11.39 1.59 17.22
C ILE A 20 11.73 1.73 15.73
N SER A 21 10.95 2.53 15.01
CA SER A 21 11.21 2.93 13.62
C SER A 21 11.25 4.44 13.50
N ASP A 22 11.76 4.96 12.40
CA ASP A 22 11.82 6.40 12.13
C ASP A 22 10.41 6.99 11.95
N ALA A 23 9.48 6.22 11.40
CA ALA A 23 8.09 6.63 11.22
C ALA A 23 7.15 5.41 11.20
N GLY A 24 6.03 5.53 11.92
CA GLY A 24 4.97 4.51 11.91
C GLY A 24 5.26 3.28 12.76
N THR A 25 4.46 2.24 12.58
CA THR A 25 4.57 0.98 13.33
C THR A 25 5.70 0.12 12.78
N PRO A 26 6.68 -0.30 13.60
CA PRO A 26 7.76 -1.17 13.17
C PRO A 26 7.25 -2.49 12.57
N GLY A 27 7.97 -3.02 11.58
CA GLY A 27 7.64 -4.31 10.93
C GLY A 27 6.58 -4.23 9.83
N ILE A 28 5.97 -3.07 9.58
CA ILE A 28 5.02 -2.83 8.48
C ILE A 28 5.72 -2.01 7.40
N SER A 29 6.18 -2.65 6.35
CA SER A 29 7.07 -2.08 5.31
C SER A 29 8.38 -1.52 5.86
N ASP A 30 8.73 -1.90 7.08
CA ASP A 30 9.92 -1.56 7.83
C ASP A 30 10.67 -2.82 8.29
N PRO A 31 11.97 -2.73 8.61
CA PRO A 31 12.68 -3.83 9.23
C PRO A 31 12.03 -4.28 10.55
N GLY A 32 12.09 -5.57 10.86
CA GLY A 32 11.57 -6.11 12.12
C GLY A 32 10.96 -7.51 12.01
N TYR A 33 10.42 -7.87 10.87
CA TYR A 33 9.74 -9.17 10.68
C TYR A 33 10.59 -10.37 11.13
N LEU A 34 11.86 -10.44 10.70
CA LEU A 34 12.75 -11.56 11.05
C LEU A 34 13.04 -11.62 12.55
N LEU A 35 13.21 -10.45 13.19
CA LEU A 35 13.40 -10.36 14.64
C LEU A 35 12.15 -10.82 15.39
N ILE A 36 10.99 -10.29 15.04
CA ILE A 36 9.72 -10.65 15.68
C ILE A 36 9.45 -12.15 15.53
N ARG A 37 9.69 -12.69 14.34
CA ARG A 37 9.57 -14.14 14.07
C ARG A 37 10.49 -14.97 14.97
N ALA A 38 11.75 -14.60 15.08
CA ALA A 38 12.73 -15.31 15.91
C ALA A 38 12.35 -15.26 17.40
N LEU A 39 11.95 -14.10 17.91
CA LEU A 39 11.47 -13.93 19.28
C LEU A 39 10.24 -14.82 19.57
N LYS A 40 9.26 -14.83 18.67
CA LYS A 40 8.07 -15.68 18.81
C LYS A 40 8.42 -17.17 18.78
N GLN A 41 9.34 -17.60 17.94
CA GLN A 41 9.81 -18.99 17.87
C GLN A 41 10.57 -19.41 19.15
N ALA A 42 11.22 -18.46 19.82
CA ALA A 42 11.88 -18.68 21.10
C ALA A 42 10.97 -18.57 22.33
N GLY A 43 9.64 -18.44 22.13
CA GLY A 43 8.67 -18.31 23.22
C GLY A 43 8.68 -16.94 23.93
N VAL A 44 9.37 -15.96 23.38
CA VAL A 44 9.44 -14.62 23.98
C VAL A 44 8.11 -13.89 23.78
N LYS A 45 7.62 -13.23 24.84
CA LYS A 45 6.47 -12.35 24.76
C LYS A 45 6.80 -11.13 23.93
N VAL A 46 6.04 -10.90 22.85
CA VAL A 46 6.13 -9.69 22.02
C VAL A 46 4.84 -8.91 22.17
N THR A 47 4.94 -7.64 22.55
CA THR A 47 3.84 -6.70 22.66
C THR A 47 3.99 -5.64 21.56
N CYS A 48 2.92 -5.35 20.82
CA CYS A 48 2.85 -4.25 19.89
C CYS A 48 1.91 -3.18 20.46
N LEU A 49 2.43 -1.98 20.61
CA LEU A 49 1.61 -0.84 21.02
C LEU A 49 0.85 -0.31 19.80
N PRO A 50 -0.44 0.05 19.94
CA PRO A 50 -1.15 0.78 18.89
C PRO A 50 -0.40 2.07 18.54
N GLY A 51 -0.14 2.26 17.25
CA GLY A 51 0.64 3.39 16.76
C GLY A 51 0.21 3.81 15.38
N PRO A 52 0.78 4.90 14.85
CA PRO A 52 0.42 5.43 13.54
C PRO A 52 0.83 4.45 12.43
N THR A 53 -0.03 4.34 11.42
CA THR A 53 0.23 3.62 10.17
C THR A 53 -0.35 4.44 9.02
N ALA A 54 0.45 4.84 8.06
CA ALA A 54 0.00 5.73 6.99
C ALA A 54 -1.11 5.13 6.12
N PHE A 55 -1.12 3.82 5.90
CA PHE A 55 -2.11 3.18 5.02
C PHE A 55 -3.54 3.22 5.57
N VAL A 56 -3.74 3.23 6.88
CA VAL A 56 -5.08 3.26 7.50
C VAL A 56 -5.79 4.59 7.24
N PRO A 57 -5.24 5.76 7.64
CA PRO A 57 -5.87 7.04 7.31
C PRO A 57 -5.95 7.27 5.79
N ALA A 58 -4.96 6.84 5.00
CA ALA A 58 -5.04 6.93 3.54
C ALA A 58 -6.26 6.19 2.99
N LEU A 59 -6.54 4.97 3.47
CA LEU A 59 -7.71 4.20 3.07
C LEU A 59 -9.02 4.93 3.40
N VAL A 60 -9.12 5.50 4.60
CA VAL A 60 -10.29 6.28 5.01
C VAL A 60 -10.46 7.53 4.15
N MET A 61 -9.39 8.27 3.88
CA MET A 61 -9.41 9.50 3.09
C MET A 61 -9.71 9.26 1.61
N SER A 62 -9.42 8.05 1.10
CA SER A 62 -9.57 7.74 -0.33
C SER A 62 -11.01 7.68 -0.81
N GLY A 63 -11.97 7.35 0.07
CA GLY A 63 -13.35 7.06 -0.29
C GLY A 63 -13.53 5.78 -1.11
N LEU A 64 -12.47 4.97 -1.30
CA LEU A 64 -12.56 3.65 -1.92
C LEU A 64 -13.11 2.62 -0.93
N PRO A 65 -13.66 1.47 -1.39
CA PRO A 65 -14.13 0.41 -0.51
C PRO A 65 -13.06 -0.02 0.49
N SER A 66 -13.42 -0.03 1.77
CA SER A 66 -12.48 -0.28 2.88
C SER A 66 -12.79 -1.53 3.71
N ASP A 67 -13.89 -2.23 3.39
CA ASP A 67 -14.30 -3.48 4.05
C ASP A 67 -13.33 -4.63 3.80
N LYS A 68 -12.71 -4.63 2.62
CA LYS A 68 -11.66 -5.56 2.21
C LYS A 68 -10.60 -4.82 1.41
N PHE A 69 -9.36 -4.98 1.79
CA PHE A 69 -8.24 -4.38 1.09
C PHE A 69 -7.01 -5.30 1.11
N PHE A 70 -6.11 -5.06 0.19
CA PHE A 70 -4.83 -5.74 0.11
C PHE A 70 -3.71 -4.70 0.32
N PHE A 71 -2.88 -4.92 1.33
CA PHE A 71 -1.70 -4.08 1.57
C PHE A 71 -0.48 -4.69 0.88
N GLU A 72 -0.01 -4.01 -0.17
CA GLU A 72 1.14 -4.41 -0.95
C GLU A 72 2.46 -3.90 -0.34
N GLY A 73 2.43 -2.74 0.31
CA GLY A 73 3.65 -2.04 0.70
C GLY A 73 4.36 -1.44 -0.53
N PHE A 74 5.69 -1.54 -0.60
CA PHE A 74 6.45 -1.04 -1.75
C PHE A 74 6.54 -2.08 -2.86
N LEU A 75 6.16 -1.68 -4.07
CA LEU A 75 6.37 -2.51 -5.26
C LEU A 75 7.87 -2.75 -5.52
N PRO A 76 8.25 -3.93 -6.04
CA PRO A 76 9.63 -4.20 -6.42
C PRO A 76 10.16 -3.14 -7.38
N HIS A 77 11.45 -2.77 -7.25
CA HIS A 77 12.06 -1.73 -8.08
C HIS A 77 12.28 -2.19 -9.53
N LYS A 78 12.65 -3.45 -9.76
CA LYS A 78 13.00 -4.00 -11.08
C LYS A 78 12.43 -5.41 -11.25
N LYS A 79 13.17 -6.44 -10.81
CA LYS A 79 12.79 -7.85 -10.97
C LYS A 79 11.47 -8.14 -10.24
N GLY A 80 10.52 -8.72 -10.94
CA GLY A 80 9.21 -9.08 -10.38
C GLY A 80 8.16 -7.95 -10.39
N ARG A 81 8.53 -6.70 -10.71
CA ARG A 81 7.61 -5.56 -10.69
C ARG A 81 6.42 -5.75 -11.64
N GLN A 82 6.67 -6.14 -12.89
CA GLN A 82 5.60 -6.32 -13.88
C GLN A 82 4.65 -7.47 -13.50
N THR A 83 5.21 -8.58 -13.02
CA THR A 83 4.41 -9.70 -12.49
C THR A 83 3.51 -9.22 -11.37
N ARG A 84 4.07 -8.45 -10.43
CA ARG A 84 3.30 -7.96 -9.29
C ARG A 84 2.22 -6.97 -9.68
N LEU A 85 2.50 -6.07 -10.62
CA LEU A 85 1.50 -5.16 -11.19
C LEU A 85 0.35 -5.93 -11.87
N THR A 86 0.66 -6.98 -12.62
CA THR A 86 -0.35 -7.86 -13.21
C THR A 86 -1.22 -8.53 -12.14
N GLU A 87 -0.61 -9.06 -11.07
CA GLU A 87 -1.34 -9.70 -9.98
C GLU A 87 -2.30 -8.73 -9.27
N ILE A 88 -1.79 -7.57 -8.83
CA ILE A 88 -2.59 -6.59 -8.09
C ILE A 88 -3.69 -5.98 -8.96
N SER A 89 -3.48 -5.86 -10.28
CA SER A 89 -4.50 -5.35 -11.21
C SER A 89 -5.77 -6.20 -11.26
N GLN A 90 -5.67 -7.49 -10.93
CA GLN A 90 -6.78 -8.45 -10.94
C GLN A 90 -7.53 -8.53 -9.61
N LEU A 91 -7.02 -7.94 -8.54
CA LEU A 91 -7.65 -8.01 -7.23
C LEU A 91 -9.00 -7.28 -7.21
N PRO A 92 -10.05 -7.92 -6.65
CA PRO A 92 -11.40 -7.33 -6.59
C PRO A 92 -11.60 -6.37 -5.40
N CYS A 93 -10.55 -6.06 -4.65
CA CYS A 93 -10.57 -5.19 -3.49
C CYS A 93 -9.59 -4.04 -3.65
N THR A 94 -9.70 -3.03 -2.80
CA THR A 94 -8.76 -1.90 -2.79
C THR A 94 -7.34 -2.40 -2.49
N VAL A 95 -6.36 -1.98 -3.30
CA VAL A 95 -4.94 -2.27 -3.11
C VAL A 95 -4.24 -1.02 -2.63
N ILE A 96 -3.44 -1.15 -1.58
CA ILE A 96 -2.73 -0.03 -0.96
C ILE A 96 -1.23 -0.23 -1.13
N MET A 97 -0.57 0.78 -1.68
CA MET A 97 0.87 0.75 -1.97
C MET A 97 1.55 1.98 -1.39
N TYR A 98 2.78 1.81 -0.96
CA TYR A 98 3.71 2.92 -0.70
C TYR A 98 4.57 3.16 -1.93
N GLU A 99 4.82 4.41 -2.25
CA GLU A 99 5.72 4.74 -3.36
C GLU A 99 6.55 5.98 -3.06
N SER A 100 7.75 5.98 -3.62
CA SER A 100 8.63 7.15 -3.60
C SER A 100 8.09 8.26 -4.50
N PRO A 101 8.18 9.54 -4.09
CA PRO A 101 7.79 10.65 -4.96
C PRO A 101 8.52 10.67 -6.30
N PHE A 102 9.76 10.20 -6.35
CA PHE A 102 10.56 10.11 -7.59
C PHE A 102 10.08 9.04 -8.57
N ARG A 103 9.21 8.12 -8.13
CA ARG A 103 8.66 7.04 -8.95
C ARG A 103 7.15 7.12 -9.10
N LEU A 104 6.51 8.09 -8.45
CA LEU A 104 5.06 8.23 -8.44
C LEU A 104 4.46 8.28 -9.85
N GLN A 105 4.94 9.19 -10.69
CA GLN A 105 4.42 9.33 -12.05
C GLN A 105 4.56 8.03 -12.85
N LYS A 106 5.77 7.45 -12.85
CA LYS A 106 6.01 6.17 -13.51
C LYS A 106 5.11 5.05 -12.98
N CYS A 107 4.85 5.02 -11.68
CA CYS A 107 3.96 4.03 -11.08
C CYS A 107 2.53 4.19 -11.60
N ILE A 108 2.02 5.41 -11.73
CA ILE A 108 0.68 5.67 -12.30
C ILE A 108 0.64 5.27 -13.78
N GLU A 109 1.66 5.60 -14.57
CA GLU A 109 1.77 5.16 -15.97
C GLU A 109 1.74 3.62 -16.10
N GLU A 110 2.49 2.91 -15.25
CA GLU A 110 2.48 1.44 -15.21
C GLU A 110 1.11 0.89 -14.77
N LEU A 111 0.45 1.51 -13.80
CA LEU A 111 -0.90 1.11 -13.40
C LEU A 111 -1.92 1.30 -14.52
N ILE A 112 -1.82 2.36 -15.32
CA ILE A 112 -2.67 2.58 -16.51
C ILE A 112 -2.50 1.41 -17.50
N LEU A 113 -1.26 0.97 -17.76
CA LEU A 113 -0.99 -0.14 -18.68
C LEU A 113 -1.61 -1.46 -18.22
N HIS A 114 -1.70 -1.72 -16.91
CA HIS A 114 -2.22 -2.97 -16.36
C HIS A 114 -3.71 -2.92 -16.00
N CYS A 115 -4.25 -1.74 -15.69
CA CYS A 115 -5.59 -1.59 -15.14
C CYS A 115 -6.56 -0.83 -16.07
N GLY A 116 -6.02 -0.13 -17.08
CA GLY A 116 -6.78 0.81 -17.91
C GLY A 116 -6.88 2.21 -17.29
N GLU A 117 -7.18 3.19 -18.12
CA GLU A 117 -7.20 4.62 -17.79
C GLU A 117 -8.27 5.00 -16.77
N GLU A 118 -9.43 4.33 -16.83
CA GLU A 118 -10.64 4.64 -16.05
C GLU A 118 -10.64 4.02 -14.64
N ARG A 119 -9.65 3.18 -14.30
CA ARG A 119 -9.58 2.60 -12.99
C ARG A 119 -9.44 3.68 -11.92
N LEU A 120 -10.37 3.71 -10.96
CA LEU A 120 -10.29 4.63 -9.83
C LEU A 120 -9.05 4.35 -8.97
N ALA A 121 -8.39 5.40 -8.58
CA ALA A 121 -7.27 5.35 -7.65
C ALA A 121 -7.25 6.61 -6.79
N CYS A 122 -6.49 6.57 -5.71
CA CYS A 122 -6.27 7.72 -4.84
C CYS A 122 -4.77 7.89 -4.60
N ILE A 123 -4.30 9.11 -4.68
CA ILE A 123 -2.97 9.50 -4.22
C ILE A 123 -3.15 10.30 -2.93
N VAL A 124 -2.58 9.79 -1.84
CA VAL A 124 -2.53 10.51 -0.55
C VAL A 124 -1.08 10.83 -0.25
N ARG A 125 -0.80 12.07 0.08
CA ARG A 125 0.56 12.53 0.38
C ARG A 125 0.61 13.30 1.67
N GLU A 126 1.75 13.24 2.36
CA GLU A 126 2.06 14.03 3.55
C GLU A 126 0.99 13.94 4.65
N ILE A 127 0.47 12.74 4.91
CA ILE A 127 -0.57 12.48 5.92
C ILE A 127 -0.17 13.05 7.27
N SER A 128 -1.10 13.77 7.91
CA SER A 128 -0.92 14.44 9.20
C SER A 128 0.16 15.55 9.21
N LYS A 129 0.55 16.04 8.04
CA LYS A 129 1.51 17.14 7.89
C LYS A 129 0.84 18.37 7.25
N ILE A 130 1.53 19.52 7.26
CA ILE A 130 1.02 20.80 6.75
C ILE A 130 0.59 20.70 5.26
N HIS A 131 1.24 19.85 4.48
CA HIS A 131 0.98 19.70 3.06
C HIS A 131 0.19 18.42 2.73
N GLU A 132 -0.64 17.96 3.68
CA GLU A 132 -1.53 16.82 3.44
C GLU A 132 -2.45 17.06 2.24
N GLN A 133 -2.54 16.07 1.37
CA GLN A 133 -3.40 16.11 0.22
C GLN A 133 -3.88 14.69 -0.13
N ALA A 134 -5.18 14.54 -0.41
CA ALA A 134 -5.76 13.32 -0.93
C ALA A 134 -6.52 13.66 -2.22
N VAL A 135 -6.25 12.93 -3.30
CA VAL A 135 -6.91 13.11 -4.59
C VAL A 135 -7.38 11.75 -5.10
N THR A 136 -8.69 11.58 -5.21
CA THR A 136 -9.31 10.37 -5.77
C THR A 136 -9.88 10.69 -7.14
N ALA A 137 -9.43 9.99 -8.16
CA ALA A 137 -9.83 10.18 -9.55
C ALA A 137 -9.50 8.93 -10.39
N SER A 138 -9.80 8.94 -11.68
CA SER A 138 -9.29 7.93 -12.61
C SER A 138 -7.77 8.01 -12.73
N LEU A 139 -7.12 6.91 -13.11
CA LEU A 139 -5.66 6.89 -13.30
C LEU A 139 -5.20 7.92 -14.34
N SER A 140 -5.97 8.13 -15.41
CA SER A 140 -5.69 9.13 -16.45
C SER A 140 -5.75 10.56 -15.90
N GLU A 141 -6.76 10.87 -15.08
CA GLU A 141 -6.90 12.18 -14.43
C GLU A 141 -5.77 12.43 -13.41
N LEU A 142 -5.41 11.41 -12.62
CA LEU A 142 -4.28 11.50 -11.68
C LEU A 142 -2.97 11.78 -12.43
N LEU A 143 -2.73 11.10 -13.55
CA LEU A 143 -1.54 11.35 -14.38
C LEU A 143 -1.53 12.79 -14.92
N SER A 144 -2.67 13.28 -15.39
CA SER A 144 -2.82 14.68 -15.86
C SER A 144 -2.51 15.67 -14.72
N GLN A 145 -2.97 15.40 -13.49
CA GLN A 145 -2.71 16.27 -12.35
C GLN A 145 -1.24 16.23 -11.90
N LEU A 146 -0.57 15.09 -12.04
CA LEU A 146 0.88 14.99 -11.81
C LEU A 146 1.66 15.80 -12.85
N ASN A 147 1.30 15.69 -14.13
CA ASN A 147 1.94 16.42 -15.23
C ASN A 147 1.77 17.94 -15.12
N THR A 148 0.66 18.40 -14.54
CA THR A 148 0.37 19.83 -14.32
C THR A 148 0.81 20.33 -12.94
N ALA A 149 1.52 19.52 -12.18
CA ALA A 149 1.98 19.79 -10.81
C ALA A 149 0.88 20.17 -9.80
N LYS A 150 -0.40 19.87 -10.10
CA LYS A 150 -1.49 19.99 -9.14
C LYS A 150 -1.35 18.98 -7.99
N ILE A 151 -0.71 17.84 -8.27
CA ILE A 151 -0.23 16.90 -7.25
C ILE A 151 1.30 17.02 -7.23
N PRO A 152 1.91 17.64 -6.21
CA PRO A 152 3.36 17.75 -6.11
C PRO A 152 4.02 16.38 -5.88
N GLN A 153 5.04 16.07 -6.64
CA GLN A 153 5.82 14.83 -6.50
C GLN A 153 6.87 14.98 -5.39
N LYS A 154 6.40 15.21 -4.14
CA LYS A 154 7.25 15.43 -2.97
C LYS A 154 6.60 14.82 -1.72
N GLY A 155 7.44 14.45 -0.75
CA GLY A 155 7.02 13.92 0.53
C GLY A 155 6.70 12.42 0.52
N GLU A 156 6.02 11.96 1.54
CA GLU A 156 5.58 10.57 1.70
C GLU A 156 4.27 10.33 0.97
N ILE A 157 4.19 9.22 0.24
CA ILE A 157 3.07 8.96 -0.66
C ILE A 157 2.50 7.57 -0.43
N VAL A 158 1.17 7.52 -0.34
CA VAL A 158 0.37 6.30 -0.38
C VAL A 158 -0.49 6.34 -1.64
N ILE A 159 -0.44 5.27 -2.43
CA ILE A 159 -1.30 5.06 -3.59
C ILE A 159 -2.33 3.99 -3.24
N LEU A 160 -3.60 4.28 -3.51
CA LEU A 160 -4.67 3.31 -3.37
C LEU A 160 -5.29 3.08 -4.75
N LEU A 161 -5.34 1.82 -5.16
CA LEU A 161 -5.96 1.40 -6.42
C LEU A 161 -7.30 0.74 -6.10
N GLY A 162 -8.37 1.21 -6.68
CA GLY A 162 -9.70 0.59 -6.56
C GLY A 162 -9.70 -0.85 -7.09
N GLY A 163 -10.50 -1.71 -6.52
CA GLY A 163 -10.63 -3.10 -6.94
C GLY A 163 -11.06 -3.25 -8.40
N LYS A 164 -10.69 -4.36 -9.03
CA LYS A 164 -11.19 -4.70 -10.37
C LYS A 164 -12.71 -4.88 -10.32
N GLU A 165 -13.42 -4.10 -11.11
CA GLU A 165 -14.87 -4.27 -11.24
C GLU A 165 -15.20 -5.63 -11.86
N LYS A 166 -16.27 -6.25 -11.37
CA LYS A 166 -16.81 -7.45 -12.01
C LYS A 166 -17.45 -7.02 -13.34
N GLU A 167 -17.11 -7.71 -14.41
CA GLU A 167 -17.82 -7.54 -15.67
C GLU A 167 -19.33 -7.75 -15.44
N LYS A 168 -20.12 -6.71 -15.70
CA LYS A 168 -21.58 -6.85 -15.67
C LYS A 168 -21.95 -7.87 -16.74
N LYS A 169 -22.43 -9.06 -16.32
CA LYS A 169 -23.05 -9.99 -17.29
C LYS A 169 -24.16 -9.25 -18.00
N VAL A 170 -23.97 -8.97 -19.28
CA VAL A 170 -25.04 -8.46 -20.15
C VAL A 170 -26.14 -9.53 -20.11
N LYS A 171 -27.28 -9.20 -19.51
CA LYS A 171 -28.47 -10.04 -19.62
C LYS A 171 -28.82 -10.09 -21.11
N LYS A 172 -28.68 -11.26 -21.74
CA LYS A 172 -29.24 -11.48 -23.08
C LYS A 172 -30.76 -11.27 -22.95
N GLU A 173 -31.25 -10.20 -23.51
CA GLU A 173 -32.69 -10.03 -23.70
C GLU A 173 -33.15 -11.15 -24.63
N HIS A 174 -33.94 -12.06 -24.09
CA HIS A 174 -34.65 -13.05 -24.90
C HIS A 174 -35.81 -12.32 -25.58
N SER A 175 -35.63 -11.99 -26.86
CA SER A 175 -36.72 -11.55 -27.71
C SER A 175 -37.69 -12.72 -27.87
N ILE A 176 -38.86 -12.63 -27.25
CA ILE A 176 -39.97 -13.51 -27.54
C ILE A 176 -40.60 -12.97 -28.83
N ILE A 177 -40.45 -13.71 -29.92
CA ILE A 177 -41.22 -13.48 -31.15
C ILE A 177 -42.52 -14.25 -30.96
N VAL A 178 -43.66 -13.52 -30.93
CA VAL A 178 -45.00 -14.06 -30.97
C VAL A 178 -45.46 -14.08 -32.42
#